data_4ff351e589eca554ccf5ae9a344324af
#
_entry.id   4ff351e589eca554ccf5ae9a344324af
#
_cell.length_a   1.000
_cell.length_b   1.000
_cell.length_c   1.000
_cell.angle_alpha   90.00
_cell.angle_beta   90.00
_cell.angle_gamma   90.00
#
_symmetry.space_group_name_H-M   'P 1'
#
loop_
_entity.id
_entity.type
_entity.pdbx_description
1 polymer ?
#
loop_
_entity_poly.entity_id
_entity_poly.type
_entity_poly.pdbx_seq_one_letter_code
_entity_poly.pdbx_strand_id
1 'polypeptide(L)'
;MIKLIILDVDGTLTKGDIIIGSNGEEFKHFNVKDGYMIVNSMKKCDKIFSIITGRKSKVVDIRAKELGIEYLYQGIHDKVEVYEQLKVDLNVSDEEIAYMGDDLNDLEVMKKAGLV
;
A
#
# COMPACT_ATOMS: atom_id res chain seq x y z
N MET A 1 -12.03 12.24 9.85
CA MET A 1 -12.13 11.87 8.42
C MET A 1 -10.82 11.22 7.97
N ILE A 2 -10.92 10.11 7.28
CA ILE A 2 -9.73 9.43 6.74
C ILE A 2 -9.14 10.25 5.59
N LYS A 3 -7.85 10.54 5.68
CA LYS A 3 -7.11 11.30 4.67
C LYS A 3 -6.06 10.45 3.95
N LEU A 4 -5.45 9.50 4.66
CA LEU A 4 -4.41 8.63 4.15
C LEU A 4 -4.84 7.18 4.24
N ILE A 5 -4.68 6.45 3.13
CA ILE A 5 -4.96 5.02 3.08
C ILE A 5 -3.67 4.30 2.73
N ILE A 6 -3.21 3.45 3.63
CA ILE A 6 -1.98 2.68 3.45
C ILE A 6 -2.33 1.23 3.13
N LEU A 7 -1.74 0.72 2.07
CA LEU A 7 -2.02 -0.63 1.57
C LEU A 7 -0.75 -1.48 1.58
N ASP A 8 -0.89 -2.73 1.99
CA ASP A 8 0.10 -3.76 1.70
C ASP A 8 -0.18 -4.28 0.28
N VAL A 9 0.72 -5.09 -0.28
CA VAL A 9 0.58 -5.59 -1.64
C VAL A 9 0.13 -7.05 -1.67
N ASP A 10 0.98 -7.97 -1.24
CA ASP A 10 0.72 -9.40 -1.38
C ASP A 10 -0.44 -9.84 -0.49
N GLY A 11 -1.48 -10.38 -1.10
CA GLY A 11 -2.71 -10.79 -0.41
C GLY A 11 -3.70 -9.66 -0.16
N THR A 12 -3.32 -8.41 -0.40
CA THR A 12 -4.19 -7.22 -0.23
C THR A 12 -4.55 -6.63 -1.60
N LEU A 13 -3.57 -6.10 -2.33
CA LEU A 13 -3.75 -5.61 -3.69
C LEU A 13 -3.65 -6.73 -4.72
N THR A 14 -3.04 -7.84 -4.36
CA THR A 14 -2.89 -9.03 -5.21
C THR A 14 -3.60 -10.21 -4.57
N LYS A 15 -3.66 -11.33 -5.30
CA LYS A 15 -4.16 -12.61 -4.78
C LYS A 15 -3.18 -13.29 -3.81
N GLY A 16 -1.96 -12.77 -3.69
CA GLY A 16 -0.94 -13.35 -2.83
C GLY A 16 -0.15 -14.48 -3.48
N ASP A 17 -0.44 -14.83 -4.73
CA ASP A 17 0.27 -15.89 -5.45
C ASP A 17 1.67 -15.44 -5.84
N ILE A 18 2.61 -16.38 -5.82
CA ILE A 18 3.97 -16.14 -6.33
C ILE A 18 4.04 -16.79 -7.71
N ILE A 19 4.17 -15.96 -8.75
CA ILE A 19 4.26 -16.42 -10.13
C ILE A 19 5.61 -15.97 -10.69
N ILE A 20 6.47 -16.92 -11.00
CA ILE A 20 7.82 -16.65 -11.50
C ILE A 20 8.01 -17.31 -12.84
N GLY A 21 8.40 -16.53 -13.86
CA GLY A 21 8.72 -17.03 -15.18
C GLY A 21 10.06 -17.75 -15.20
N SER A 22 10.29 -18.56 -16.25
CA SER A 22 11.52 -19.36 -16.40
C SER A 22 12.79 -18.50 -16.47
N ASN A 23 12.68 -17.23 -16.83
CA ASN A 23 13.80 -16.29 -16.87
C ASN A 23 13.93 -15.48 -15.57
N GLY A 24 13.25 -15.87 -14.51
CA GLY A 24 13.25 -15.15 -13.25
C GLY A 24 12.29 -13.99 -13.18
N GLU A 25 11.45 -13.82 -14.19
CA GLU A 25 10.44 -12.76 -14.21
C GLU A 25 9.37 -13.02 -13.15
N GLU A 26 8.93 -11.97 -12.47
CA GLU A 26 7.86 -12.05 -11.50
C GLU A 26 6.58 -11.50 -12.10
N PHE A 27 5.47 -12.19 -11.85
CA PHE A 27 4.13 -11.75 -12.25
C PHE A 27 3.25 -11.64 -11.03
N LYS A 28 2.42 -10.61 -10.98
CA LYS A 28 1.43 -10.43 -9.92
C LYS A 28 0.06 -10.18 -10.53
N HIS A 29 -0.96 -10.65 -9.83
CA HIS A 29 -2.34 -10.54 -10.29
C HIS A 29 -3.04 -9.42 -9.51
N PHE A 30 -3.15 -8.24 -10.13
CA PHE A 30 -3.86 -7.09 -9.57
C PHE A 30 -5.32 -7.07 -10.01
N ASN A 31 -6.16 -6.48 -9.18
CA ASN A 31 -7.58 -6.35 -9.46
C ASN A 31 -7.87 -5.00 -10.11
N VAL A 32 -8.53 -5.02 -11.27
CA VAL A 32 -8.88 -3.81 -12.02
C VAL A 32 -9.82 -2.90 -11.22
N LYS A 33 -10.76 -3.49 -10.48
CA LYS A 33 -11.72 -2.73 -9.66
C LYS A 33 -11.05 -1.98 -8.53
N ASP A 34 -10.03 -2.58 -7.91
CA ASP A 34 -9.23 -1.92 -6.88
C ASP A 34 -8.53 -0.69 -7.45
N GLY A 35 -7.92 -0.83 -8.63
CA GLY A 35 -7.25 0.26 -9.31
C GLY A 35 -8.20 1.41 -9.64
N TYR A 36 -9.38 1.10 -10.14
CA TYR A 36 -10.41 2.09 -10.44
C TYR A 36 -10.83 2.85 -9.18
N MET A 37 -11.07 2.14 -8.10
CA MET A 37 -11.47 2.74 -6.82
C MET A 37 -10.38 3.66 -6.27
N ILE A 38 -9.13 3.22 -6.31
CA ILE A 38 -7.99 4.03 -5.83
C ILE A 38 -7.87 5.33 -6.62
N VAL A 39 -7.87 5.25 -7.95
CA VAL A 39 -7.73 6.44 -8.81
C VAL A 39 -8.87 7.43 -8.58
N ASN A 40 -10.11 6.94 -8.50
CA ASN A 40 -11.26 7.80 -8.26
C ASN A 40 -11.25 8.43 -6.86
N SER A 41 -10.81 7.68 -5.85
CA SER A 41 -10.72 8.22 -4.49
C SER A 41 -9.72 9.37 -4.40
N MET A 42 -8.58 9.24 -5.11
CA MET A 42 -7.60 10.33 -5.16
C MET A 42 -8.12 11.55 -5.91
N LYS A 43 -8.78 11.35 -7.03
CA LYS A 43 -9.26 12.46 -7.88
C LYS A 43 -10.49 13.16 -7.33
N LYS A 44 -11.46 12.41 -6.82
CA LYS A 44 -12.76 12.95 -6.43
C LYS A 44 -12.92 13.22 -4.95
N CYS A 45 -12.15 12.50 -4.10
CA CYS A 45 -12.31 12.58 -2.65
C CYS A 45 -11.06 13.13 -1.95
N ASP A 46 -10.05 13.54 -2.69
CA ASP A 46 -8.78 14.06 -2.16
C ASP A 46 -8.09 13.11 -1.18
N LYS A 47 -8.26 11.80 -1.37
CA LYS A 47 -7.58 10.80 -0.54
C LYS A 47 -6.15 10.61 -1.02
N ILE A 48 -5.25 10.36 -0.07
CA ILE A 48 -3.85 10.03 -0.35
C ILE A 48 -3.68 8.54 -0.14
N PHE A 49 -3.05 7.87 -1.10
CA PHE A 49 -2.73 6.45 -0.99
C PHE A 49 -1.23 6.24 -0.89
N SER A 50 -0.83 5.29 -0.05
CA SER A 50 0.54 4.85 0.08
C SER A 50 0.59 3.33 0.05
N ILE A 51 1.69 2.79 -0.45
CA ILE A 51 1.98 1.36 -0.40
C ILE A 51 3.21 1.16 0.49
N ILE A 52 3.08 0.30 1.50
CA ILE A 52 4.19 -0.12 2.34
C ILE A 52 4.24 -1.65 2.29
N THR A 53 5.30 -2.19 1.70
CA THR A 53 5.42 -3.64 1.52
C THR A 53 6.82 -4.15 1.88
N GLY A 54 6.87 -5.38 2.38
CA GLY A 54 8.14 -6.00 2.78
C GLY A 54 8.97 -6.50 1.61
N ARG A 55 8.36 -6.82 0.49
CA ARG A 55 9.06 -7.29 -0.70
C ARG A 55 9.35 -6.15 -1.66
N LYS A 56 10.37 -6.32 -2.49
CA LYS A 56 10.73 -5.37 -3.53
C LYS A 56 10.47 -6.00 -4.90
N SER A 57 9.73 -5.31 -5.76
CA SER A 57 9.33 -5.83 -7.06
C SER A 57 9.13 -4.70 -8.07
N LYS A 58 9.67 -4.90 -9.28
CA LYS A 58 9.46 -3.95 -10.38
C LYS A 58 8.00 -3.90 -10.81
N VAL A 59 7.28 -5.01 -10.67
CA VAL A 59 5.85 -5.09 -11.00
C VAL A 59 5.05 -4.13 -10.15
N VAL A 60 5.39 -4.01 -8.88
CA VAL A 60 4.74 -3.08 -7.95
C VAL A 60 5.06 -1.64 -8.32
N ASP A 61 6.32 -1.33 -8.70
CA ASP A 61 6.67 0.00 -9.19
C ASP A 61 5.82 0.39 -10.40
N ILE A 62 5.69 -0.51 -11.35
CA ILE A 62 4.90 -0.27 -12.56
C ILE A 62 3.43 0.00 -12.21
N ARG A 63 2.85 -0.86 -11.36
CA ARG A 63 1.44 -0.73 -11.00
C ARG A 63 1.16 0.53 -10.20
N ALA A 64 2.01 0.87 -9.24
CA ALA A 64 1.87 2.10 -8.46
C ALA A 64 1.91 3.33 -9.37
N LYS A 65 2.80 3.31 -10.34
CA LYS A 65 2.92 4.39 -11.31
C LYS A 65 1.67 4.52 -12.19
N GLU A 66 1.13 3.39 -12.66
CA GLU A 66 -0.12 3.37 -13.43
C GLU A 66 -1.27 3.99 -12.65
N LEU A 67 -1.33 3.73 -11.34
CA LEU A 67 -2.40 4.22 -10.47
C LEU A 67 -2.16 5.65 -9.98
N GLY A 68 -0.96 6.19 -10.16
CA GLY A 68 -0.62 7.52 -9.68
C GLY A 68 -0.29 7.58 -8.20
N ILE A 69 0.07 6.45 -7.59
CA ILE A 69 0.48 6.40 -6.18
C ILE A 69 1.93 6.88 -6.06
N GLU A 70 2.13 8.01 -5.37
CA GLU A 70 3.45 8.62 -5.20
C GLU A 70 4.22 8.05 -4.01
N TYR A 71 3.52 7.66 -2.95
CA TYR A 71 4.14 7.23 -1.69
C TYR A 71 4.29 5.71 -1.66
N LEU A 72 5.33 5.23 -2.36
CA LEU A 72 5.62 3.81 -2.50
C LEU A 72 6.88 3.44 -1.73
N TYR A 73 6.76 2.52 -0.79
CA TYR A 73 7.88 2.04 0.03
C TYR A 73 7.95 0.52 -0.06
N GLN A 74 9.00 0.01 -0.67
CA GLN A 74 9.23 -1.42 -0.85
C GLN A 74 10.44 -1.88 -0.05
N GLY A 75 10.50 -3.17 0.24
CA GLY A 75 11.60 -3.75 1.00
C GLY A 75 11.65 -3.28 2.45
N ILE A 76 10.51 -2.98 3.02
CA ILE A 76 10.41 -2.40 4.36
C ILE A 76 10.19 -3.50 5.39
N HIS A 77 11.13 -3.66 6.32
CA HIS A 77 11.00 -4.61 7.42
C HIS A 77 10.27 -3.98 8.61
N ASP A 78 10.60 -2.74 8.93
CA ASP A 78 9.93 -2.01 10.01
C ASP A 78 8.90 -1.06 9.42
N LYS A 79 7.67 -1.53 9.26
CA LYS A 79 6.58 -0.74 8.70
C LYS A 79 6.15 0.40 9.63
N VAL A 80 6.35 0.26 10.92
CA VAL A 80 6.02 1.31 11.89
C VAL A 80 6.86 2.56 11.65
N GLU A 81 8.14 2.38 11.37
CA GLU A 81 9.04 3.51 11.09
C GLU A 81 8.56 4.32 9.89
N VAL A 82 8.21 3.65 8.81
CA VAL A 82 7.69 4.30 7.60
C VAL A 82 6.34 4.94 7.87
N TYR A 83 5.47 4.27 8.61
CA TYR A 83 4.18 4.79 9.02
C TYR A 83 4.32 6.11 9.78
N GLU A 84 5.19 6.15 10.78
CA GLU A 84 5.42 7.36 11.56
C GLU A 84 6.01 8.48 10.71
N GLN A 85 6.89 8.14 9.76
CA GLN A 85 7.47 9.13 8.86
C GLN A 85 6.41 9.73 7.92
N LEU A 86 5.50 8.90 7.41
CA LEU A 86 4.39 9.37 6.59
C LEU A 86 3.48 10.34 7.34
N LYS A 87 3.22 10.06 8.62
CA LYS A 87 2.41 10.95 9.44
C LYS A 87 3.03 12.34 9.54
N VAL A 88 4.33 12.39 9.72
CA VAL A 88 5.06 13.67 9.78
C VAL A 88 5.04 14.37 8.43
N ASP A 89 5.40 13.65 7.38
CA ASP A 89 5.52 14.23 6.03
C ASP A 89 4.19 14.76 5.50
N LEU A 90 3.09 14.07 5.81
CA LEU A 90 1.76 14.43 5.32
C LEU A 90 0.93 15.19 6.35
N ASN A 91 1.46 15.38 7.54
CA ASN A 91 0.78 16.07 8.64
C ASN A 91 -0.60 15.47 8.93
N VAL A 92 -0.65 14.16 9.12
CA VAL A 92 -1.87 13.43 9.46
C VAL A 92 -1.72 12.73 10.81
N SER A 93 -2.83 12.53 11.50
CA SER A 93 -2.87 11.81 12.78
C SER A 93 -3.27 10.36 12.56
N ASP A 94 -3.07 9.51 13.56
CA ASP A 94 -3.48 8.10 13.51
C ASP A 94 -4.95 7.95 13.15
N GLU A 95 -5.79 8.82 13.68
CA GLU A 95 -7.24 8.78 13.46
C GLU A 95 -7.62 9.07 12.01
N GLU A 96 -6.76 9.71 11.26
CA GLU A 96 -6.98 10.08 9.86
C GLU A 96 -6.43 9.04 8.89
N ILE A 97 -5.90 7.92 9.40
CA ILE A 97 -5.27 6.88 8.60
C ILE A 97 -6.08 5.59 8.61
N ALA A 98 -6.31 5.04 7.42
CA ALA A 98 -6.82 3.68 7.26
C ALA A 98 -5.68 2.80 6.78
N TYR A 99 -5.59 1.58 7.30
CA TYR A 99 -4.55 0.63 6.95
C TYR A 99 -5.17 -0.70 6.55
N MET A 100 -4.70 -1.27 5.45
CA MET A 100 -5.14 -2.56 4.98
C MET A 100 -3.94 -3.47 4.74
N GLY A 101 -3.90 -4.60 5.42
CA GLY A 101 -2.86 -5.60 5.31
C GLY A 101 -3.34 -6.94 5.82
N ASP A 102 -2.63 -8.01 5.50
CA ASP A 102 -3.04 -9.38 5.83
C ASP A 102 -1.96 -10.19 6.56
N ASP A 103 -0.83 -9.60 6.90
CA ASP A 103 0.31 -10.32 7.46
C ASP A 103 0.62 -9.85 8.90
N LEU A 104 1.38 -10.69 9.61
CA LEU A 104 1.81 -10.39 10.97
C LEU A 104 2.68 -9.14 11.06
N ASN A 105 3.47 -8.84 10.02
CA ASN A 105 4.30 -7.64 9.99
C ASN A 105 3.49 -6.35 9.89
N ASP A 106 2.20 -6.43 9.62
CA ASP A 106 1.28 -5.29 9.59
C ASP A 106 0.67 -4.99 10.95
N LEU A 107 0.74 -5.94 11.89
CA LEU A 107 0.00 -5.89 13.14
C LEU A 107 0.28 -4.64 13.98
N GLU A 108 1.54 -4.27 14.13
CA GLU A 108 1.92 -3.11 14.94
C GLU A 108 1.40 -1.79 14.36
N VAL A 109 1.39 -1.67 13.03
CA VAL A 109 0.82 -0.51 12.36
C VAL A 109 -0.71 -0.51 12.51
N MET A 110 -1.34 -1.66 12.37
CA MET A 110 -2.79 -1.80 12.50
C MET A 110 -3.29 -1.35 13.87
N LYS A 111 -2.51 -1.57 14.91
CA LYS A 111 -2.85 -1.12 16.27
C LYS A 111 -2.87 0.40 16.40
N LYS A 112 -2.13 1.11 15.56
CA LYS A 112 -2.02 2.57 15.60
C LYS A 112 -3.05 3.27 14.73
N ALA A 113 -3.36 2.70 13.57
CA ALA A 113 -4.25 3.33 12.59
C ALA A 113 -5.68 3.47 13.11
N GLY A 114 -6.35 4.51 12.68
CA GLY A 114 -7.72 4.79 13.11
C GLY A 114 -8.76 3.84 12.52
N LEU A 115 -8.46 3.24 11.35
CA LEU A 115 -9.33 2.27 10.69
C LEU A 115 -8.45 1.18 10.07
N VAL A 116 -8.89 -0.07 10.23
CA VAL A 116 -8.17 -1.23 9.69
C VAL A 116 -9.07 -2.08 8.81
#